data_c293188a8d0d5276a1c48cf312f48898
#
_entry.id   c293188a8d0d5276a1c48cf312f48898
#
_cell.length_a   1.000
_cell.length_b   1.000
_cell.length_c   1.000
_cell.angle_alpha   90.00
_cell.angle_beta   90.00
_cell.angle_gamma   90.00
#
_symmetry.space_group_name_H-M   'P 1'
#
loop_
_entity.id
_entity.type
_entity.pdbx_description
1 polymer ?
#
loop_
_entity_poly.entity_id
_entity_poly.type
_entity_poly.pdbx_seq_one_letter_code
_entity_poly.pdbx_strand_id
1 'polypeptide(L)'
;MDSEKETSREDIDDSQLFEGDEALRIVGTEAQKFSEDYNRRLRNKLDKVIIPITAAVYFTQFLDKTSLNYASIMGFPITGQNYNLVSMAFYLGFIVWEFPTVYIAQKLKLAKYLGANIIVWGIVLLCHALANSFQAFFVLRFILGMCESCVAPILISIITMFYRKEEQATRIAYFYMMLGFTQVFGGFVAYGISFYDGAALAPYKIVYFLLGALAILVGITVLVWLPDSPVNARILTQEERIASLERVRDDQGGTENKKFKKEQVIETLLDVRTWLVVLATILTDIPSGGLTNFSNIIIRNFGYTSKQTLILATPGGIVSLLSVVICGYYSDKKGERMLPIIYATLPTLVGVALMIGFNNTGQKGVLLFASYLTGTFGSTLSIIYAYNASNTSGYTKKLTLNALTMTFFCVGNIVGTEIFQPKDAPAYIPGKTAIIVLLTMQIGVAYLLRHINVKLNIKRRAKIEEIKRENGWTDDDVQKEKDRRAFADMTDKE
;
A
#
# COMPACT_ATOMS: atom_id res chain seq x y z
N MET A 1 36.48 55.00 -0.38
CA MET A 1 35.50 54.75 0.75
C MET A 1 34.57 53.67 0.24
N ASP A 2 35.10 52.45 0.20
CA ASP A 2 34.38 51.26 -0.22
C ASP A 2 33.81 50.60 1.03
N SER A 3 32.52 50.56 1.14
CA SER A 3 31.84 49.82 2.20
C SER A 3 31.35 48.49 1.62
N GLU A 4 32.08 47.44 1.98
CA GLU A 4 31.73 46.05 1.81
C GLU A 4 30.32 45.80 2.38
N LYS A 5 29.41 45.40 1.51
CA LYS A 5 28.24 44.69 1.91
C LYS A 5 28.59 43.20 2.01
N GLU A 6 29.11 42.80 3.15
CA GLU A 6 29.06 41.41 3.58
C GLU A 6 27.59 40.99 3.72
N THR A 7 27.09 40.26 2.72
CA THR A 7 25.89 39.48 2.86
C THR A 7 26.20 38.39 3.89
N SER A 8 25.58 38.54 5.05
CA SER A 8 25.59 37.54 6.12
C SER A 8 25.17 36.19 5.56
N ARG A 9 26.15 35.30 5.34
CA ARG A 9 25.91 33.87 5.30
C ARG A 9 25.35 33.52 6.68
N GLU A 10 24.09 33.19 6.76
CA GLU A 10 23.58 32.44 7.91
C GLU A 10 24.32 31.12 7.91
N ASP A 11 25.39 31.02 8.67
CA ASP A 11 26.04 29.77 9.00
C ASP A 11 24.97 28.93 9.72
N ILE A 12 24.48 27.89 9.04
CA ILE A 12 23.65 26.89 9.68
C ILE A 12 24.52 26.33 10.79
N ASP A 13 24.11 26.59 12.03
CA ASP A 13 24.80 26.15 13.23
C ASP A 13 25.01 24.62 13.13
N ASP A 14 26.25 24.19 13.20
CA ASP A 14 26.62 22.76 13.17
C ASP A 14 25.85 21.93 14.19
N SER A 15 25.37 22.54 15.26
CA SER A 15 24.50 21.90 16.25
C SER A 15 23.14 21.50 15.68
N GLN A 16 22.58 22.25 14.72
CA GLN A 16 21.31 21.93 14.04
C GLN A 16 21.49 20.81 13.00
N LEU A 17 22.64 20.70 12.37
CA LEU A 17 23.00 19.59 11.49
C LEU A 17 23.15 18.27 12.27
N PHE A 18 23.66 18.31 13.51
CA PHE A 18 23.84 17.12 14.35
C PHE A 18 22.57 16.69 15.12
N GLU A 19 21.58 17.54 15.24
CA GLU A 19 20.23 17.14 15.73
C GLU A 19 19.36 16.49 14.65
N GLY A 20 19.83 16.46 13.40
CA GLY A 20 19.12 15.93 12.24
C GLY A 20 19.21 14.42 12.06
N ASP A 21 19.24 14.00 10.83
CA ASP A 21 19.20 12.61 10.40
C ASP A 21 20.48 11.83 10.78
N GLU A 22 20.36 10.62 11.33
CA GLU A 22 21.48 9.71 11.64
C GLU A 22 22.33 9.40 10.38
N ALA A 23 21.75 9.55 9.19
CA ALA A 23 22.42 9.43 7.90
C ALA A 23 23.51 10.50 7.70
N LEU A 24 23.26 11.75 8.12
CA LEU A 24 24.19 12.85 7.96
C LEU A 24 25.52 12.62 8.70
N ARG A 25 25.47 11.91 9.83
CA ARG A 25 26.66 11.53 10.61
C ARG A 25 27.58 10.53 9.88
N ILE A 26 27.01 9.76 8.93
CA ILE A 26 27.76 8.74 8.18
C ILE A 26 28.30 9.31 6.87
N VAL A 27 27.48 10.12 6.18
CA VAL A 27 27.76 10.62 4.83
C VAL A 27 28.54 11.94 4.84
N GLY A 28 28.39 12.74 5.93
CA GLY A 28 28.98 14.08 6.00
C GLY A 28 28.26 15.11 5.11
N THR A 29 28.81 16.33 5.08
CA THR A 29 28.24 17.45 4.32
C THR A 29 28.60 17.45 2.83
N GLU A 30 29.68 16.75 2.43
CA GLU A 30 30.12 16.67 1.03
C GLU A 30 29.52 15.46 0.33
N ALA A 31 28.88 15.68 -0.83
CA ALA A 31 28.26 14.61 -1.61
C ALA A 31 29.34 13.76 -2.31
N GLN A 32 29.32 12.45 -2.07
CA GLN A 32 30.17 11.48 -2.75
C GLN A 32 29.44 10.92 -3.97
N LYS A 33 30.03 11.09 -5.16
CA LYS A 33 29.46 10.54 -6.40
C LYS A 33 30.00 9.15 -6.67
N PHE A 34 29.11 8.16 -6.74
CA PHE A 34 29.43 6.80 -7.15
C PHE A 34 29.06 6.60 -8.64
N SER A 35 29.78 5.69 -9.33
CA SER A 35 29.47 5.40 -10.73
C SER A 35 28.08 4.76 -10.88
N GLU A 36 27.43 4.99 -12.01
CA GLU A 36 26.09 4.40 -12.27
C GLU A 36 26.14 2.86 -12.31
N ASP A 37 27.24 2.25 -12.73
CA ASP A 37 27.42 0.79 -12.67
C ASP A 37 27.50 0.28 -11.23
N TYR A 38 28.17 1.01 -10.32
CA TYR A 38 28.20 0.68 -8.91
C TYR A 38 26.80 0.81 -8.29
N ASN A 39 26.11 1.91 -8.56
CA ASN A 39 24.74 2.14 -8.12
C ASN A 39 23.77 1.06 -8.60
N ARG A 40 23.94 0.58 -9.85
CA ARG A 40 23.15 -0.51 -10.41
C ARG A 40 23.43 -1.85 -9.71
N ARG A 41 24.69 -2.17 -9.41
CA ARG A 41 25.06 -3.38 -8.66
C ARG A 41 24.49 -3.34 -7.24
N LEU A 42 24.62 -2.22 -6.55
CA LEU A 42 24.09 -2.01 -5.21
C LEU A 42 22.57 -2.16 -5.19
N ARG A 43 21.85 -1.52 -6.13
CA ARG A 43 20.42 -1.67 -6.29
C ARG A 43 20.00 -3.13 -6.48
N ASN A 44 20.68 -3.85 -7.37
CA ASN A 44 20.37 -5.26 -7.61
C ASN A 44 20.64 -6.14 -6.38
N LYS A 45 21.60 -5.77 -5.53
CA LYS A 45 21.86 -6.44 -4.25
C LYS A 45 20.73 -6.18 -3.26
N LEU A 46 20.24 -4.94 -3.16
CA LEU A 46 19.09 -4.56 -2.33
C LEU A 46 17.80 -5.25 -2.81
N ASP A 47 17.56 -5.24 -4.13
CA ASP A 47 16.39 -5.87 -4.75
C ASP A 47 16.32 -7.38 -4.42
N LYS A 48 17.43 -8.09 -4.34
CA LYS A 48 17.49 -9.53 -4.01
C LYS A 48 17.08 -9.84 -2.57
N VAL A 49 17.18 -8.90 -1.66
CA VAL A 49 16.86 -9.12 -0.24
C VAL A 49 15.55 -8.44 0.14
N ILE A 50 15.41 -7.15 -0.15
CA ILE A 50 14.25 -6.37 0.30
C ILE A 50 12.99 -6.81 -0.43
N ILE A 51 13.03 -6.96 -1.76
CA ILE A 51 11.81 -7.24 -2.54
C ILE A 51 11.20 -8.61 -2.22
N PRO A 52 11.94 -9.72 -2.17
CA PRO A 52 11.34 -11.01 -1.80
C PRO A 52 10.73 -11.02 -0.40
N ILE A 53 11.37 -10.36 0.57
CA ILE A 53 10.86 -10.32 1.95
C ILE A 53 9.60 -9.45 2.03
N THR A 54 9.61 -8.25 1.43
CA THR A 54 8.43 -7.36 1.41
C THR A 54 7.27 -8.01 0.65
N ALA A 55 7.56 -8.71 -0.46
CA ALA A 55 6.58 -9.48 -1.19
C ALA A 55 6.01 -10.64 -0.35
N ALA A 56 6.85 -11.39 0.38
CA ALA A 56 6.39 -12.47 1.27
C ALA A 56 5.50 -11.95 2.41
N VAL A 57 5.85 -10.79 3.00
CA VAL A 57 5.02 -10.15 4.03
C VAL A 57 3.65 -9.78 3.47
N TYR A 58 3.62 -9.11 2.33
CA TYR A 58 2.37 -8.66 1.71
C TYR A 58 1.54 -9.83 1.19
N PHE A 59 2.19 -10.87 0.66
CA PHE A 59 1.56 -12.13 0.29
C PHE A 59 0.83 -12.77 1.47
N THR A 60 1.51 -12.89 2.62
CA THR A 60 0.93 -13.49 3.82
C THR A 60 -0.23 -12.67 4.35
N GLN A 61 -0.12 -11.33 4.36
CA GLN A 61 -1.18 -10.43 4.78
C GLN A 61 -2.43 -10.54 3.90
N PHE A 62 -2.27 -10.53 2.58
CA PHE A 62 -3.42 -10.64 1.67
C PHE A 62 -4.03 -12.04 1.66
N LEU A 63 -3.21 -13.07 1.83
CA LEU A 63 -3.70 -14.43 1.93
C LEU A 63 -4.58 -14.62 3.18
N ASP A 64 -4.20 -13.99 4.30
CA ASP A 64 -5.00 -13.94 5.51
C ASP A 64 -6.29 -13.15 5.30
N LYS A 65 -6.20 -11.94 4.75
CA LYS A 65 -7.38 -11.11 4.45
C LYS A 65 -8.41 -11.86 3.59
N THR A 66 -7.97 -12.65 2.61
CA THR A 66 -8.84 -13.44 1.72
C THR A 66 -9.29 -14.77 2.33
N SER A 67 -8.67 -15.22 3.43
CA SER A 67 -8.99 -16.49 4.08
C SER A 67 -10.45 -16.62 4.47
N LEU A 68 -11.06 -15.54 4.95
CA LEU A 68 -12.47 -15.51 5.33
C LEU A 68 -13.41 -15.77 4.13
N ASN A 69 -13.06 -15.23 2.95
CA ASN A 69 -13.81 -15.47 1.72
C ASN A 69 -13.73 -16.94 1.27
N TYR A 70 -12.55 -17.60 1.41
CA TYR A 70 -12.45 -19.04 1.18
C TYR A 70 -13.21 -19.85 2.24
N ALA A 71 -13.06 -19.49 3.51
CA ALA A 71 -13.76 -20.14 4.61
C ALA A 71 -15.29 -20.11 4.44
N SER A 72 -15.87 -19.02 3.93
CA SER A 72 -17.31 -18.82 3.76
C SER A 72 -17.99 -19.89 2.91
N ILE A 73 -17.26 -20.52 2.00
CA ILE A 73 -17.77 -21.59 1.12
C ILE A 73 -17.24 -22.99 1.51
N MET A 74 -16.47 -23.10 2.61
CA MET A 74 -15.84 -24.32 3.12
C MET A 74 -16.39 -24.75 4.48
N GLY A 75 -17.63 -24.41 4.78
CA GLY A 75 -18.32 -24.81 6.01
C GLY A 75 -18.02 -23.92 7.22
N PHE A 76 -17.72 -22.65 6.99
CA PHE A 76 -17.55 -21.65 8.05
C PHE A 76 -18.84 -21.49 8.86
N PRO A 77 -18.79 -21.47 10.22
CA PRO A 77 -19.99 -21.52 11.04
C PRO A 77 -20.78 -20.22 11.12
N ILE A 78 -20.20 -19.11 10.66
CA ILE A 78 -20.80 -17.77 10.74
C ILE A 78 -21.34 -17.36 9.37
N THR A 79 -22.61 -16.98 9.31
CA THR A 79 -23.32 -16.62 8.07
C THR A 79 -24.17 -15.37 8.27
N GLY A 80 -24.71 -14.82 7.16
CA GLY A 80 -25.58 -13.64 7.18
C GLY A 80 -24.90 -12.38 7.71
N GLN A 81 -25.64 -11.57 8.48
CA GLN A 81 -25.13 -10.31 9.02
C GLN A 81 -23.92 -10.50 9.96
N ASN A 82 -23.87 -11.60 10.69
CA ASN A 82 -22.72 -11.89 11.56
C ASN A 82 -21.42 -12.10 10.76
N TYR A 83 -21.48 -12.60 9.53
CA TYR A 83 -20.33 -12.69 8.64
C TYR A 83 -19.82 -11.29 8.26
N ASN A 84 -20.71 -10.36 7.93
CA ASN A 84 -20.34 -8.96 7.65
C ASN A 84 -19.67 -8.31 8.87
N LEU A 85 -20.23 -8.52 10.07
CA LEU A 85 -19.66 -8.00 11.31
C LEU A 85 -18.28 -8.58 11.63
N VAL A 86 -18.05 -9.87 11.41
CA VAL A 86 -16.72 -10.49 11.57
C VAL A 86 -15.72 -9.93 10.54
N SER A 87 -16.16 -9.69 9.31
CA SER A 87 -15.33 -9.05 8.28
C SER A 87 -14.98 -7.60 8.66
N MET A 88 -15.95 -6.85 9.20
CA MET A 88 -15.79 -5.46 9.64
C MET A 88 -14.86 -5.36 10.85
N ALA A 89 -14.91 -6.33 11.79
CA ALA A 89 -14.10 -6.33 13.01
C ALA A 89 -12.59 -6.17 12.73
N PHE A 90 -12.09 -6.76 11.65
CA PHE A 90 -10.70 -6.62 11.20
C PHE A 90 -10.36 -5.14 10.93
N TYR A 91 -11.18 -4.45 10.17
CA TYR A 91 -10.93 -3.04 9.83
C TYR A 91 -11.12 -2.10 11.02
N LEU A 92 -12.02 -2.42 11.94
CA LEU A 92 -12.17 -1.68 13.21
C LEU A 92 -10.88 -1.79 14.05
N GLY A 93 -10.33 -3.00 14.20
CA GLY A 93 -9.06 -3.20 14.88
C GLY A 93 -7.92 -2.45 14.22
N PHE A 94 -7.89 -2.47 12.88
CA PHE A 94 -6.90 -1.77 12.08
C PHE A 94 -6.93 -0.25 12.34
N ILE A 95 -8.11 0.40 12.24
CA ILE A 95 -8.27 1.85 12.50
C ILE A 95 -7.84 2.23 13.92
N VAL A 96 -8.28 1.46 14.90
CA VAL A 96 -7.97 1.75 16.31
C VAL A 96 -6.46 1.74 16.57
N TRP A 97 -5.73 0.87 15.90
CA TRP A 97 -4.29 0.70 16.13
C TRP A 97 -3.39 1.42 15.12
N GLU A 98 -3.93 2.00 14.04
CA GLU A 98 -3.16 2.66 12.97
C GLU A 98 -2.30 3.83 13.49
N PHE A 99 -2.89 4.74 14.26
CA PHE A 99 -2.13 5.87 14.83
C PHE A 99 -1.14 5.44 15.91
N PRO A 100 -1.52 4.61 16.92
CA PRO A 100 -0.57 4.06 17.88
C PRO A 100 0.59 3.31 17.21
N THR A 101 0.33 2.49 16.20
CA THR A 101 1.37 1.70 15.53
C THR A 101 2.38 2.58 14.80
N VAL A 102 1.92 3.65 14.11
CA VAL A 102 2.80 4.61 13.43
C VAL A 102 3.71 5.30 14.44
N TYR A 103 3.17 5.74 15.57
CA TYR A 103 3.96 6.37 16.62
C TYR A 103 4.99 5.42 17.25
N ILE A 104 4.61 4.16 17.48
CA ILE A 104 5.52 3.13 18.02
C ILE A 104 6.61 2.81 17.00
N ALA A 105 6.25 2.68 15.71
CA ALA A 105 7.18 2.39 14.62
C ALA A 105 8.26 3.47 14.47
N GLN A 106 7.94 4.74 14.73
CA GLN A 106 8.93 5.83 14.73
C GLN A 106 10.00 5.69 15.82
N LYS A 107 9.66 5.09 16.97
CA LYS A 107 10.57 4.94 18.11
C LYS A 107 11.37 3.64 18.10
N LEU A 108 10.88 2.63 17.39
CA LEU A 108 11.48 1.30 17.34
C LEU A 108 12.19 1.06 16.00
N LYS A 109 12.96 -0.01 15.93
CA LYS A 109 13.55 -0.52 14.70
C LYS A 109 12.44 -1.12 13.83
N LEU A 110 12.21 -0.54 12.65
CA LEU A 110 11.08 -0.84 11.79
C LEU A 110 10.91 -2.32 11.46
N ALA A 111 11.98 -2.98 11.00
CA ALA A 111 11.91 -4.40 10.64
C ALA A 111 11.67 -5.30 11.86
N LYS A 112 12.22 -4.94 13.04
CA LYS A 112 12.01 -5.72 14.27
C LYS A 112 10.58 -5.59 14.77
N TYR A 113 10.03 -4.39 14.75
CA TYR A 113 8.63 -4.15 15.09
C TYR A 113 7.68 -4.87 14.13
N LEU A 114 7.92 -4.78 12.83
CA LEU A 114 7.16 -5.50 11.81
C LEU A 114 7.19 -7.02 12.04
N GLY A 115 8.37 -7.61 12.18
CA GLY A 115 8.52 -9.04 12.38
C GLY A 115 7.85 -9.56 13.64
N ALA A 116 7.91 -8.81 14.74
CA ALA A 116 7.20 -9.15 15.98
C ALA A 116 5.67 -9.15 15.77
N ASN A 117 5.12 -8.12 15.11
CA ASN A 117 3.69 -8.07 14.80
C ASN A 117 3.27 -9.23 13.89
N ILE A 118 4.08 -9.61 12.88
CA ILE A 118 3.79 -10.74 12.00
C ILE A 118 3.71 -12.07 12.79
N ILE A 119 4.59 -12.28 13.74
CA ILE A 119 4.56 -13.49 14.58
C ILE A 119 3.30 -13.51 15.46
N VAL A 120 2.95 -12.36 16.07
CA VAL A 120 1.74 -12.25 16.92
C VAL A 120 0.50 -12.52 16.09
N TRP A 121 0.37 -11.91 14.89
CA TRP A 121 -0.79 -12.17 14.04
C TRP A 121 -0.84 -13.65 13.59
N GLY A 122 0.30 -14.28 13.30
CA GLY A 122 0.35 -15.70 12.98
C GLY A 122 -0.21 -16.57 14.11
N ILE A 123 0.11 -16.26 15.38
CA ILE A 123 -0.45 -16.92 16.55
C ILE A 123 -1.98 -16.68 16.63
N VAL A 124 -2.43 -15.44 16.39
CA VAL A 124 -3.86 -15.11 16.37
C VAL A 124 -4.60 -15.90 15.29
N LEU A 125 -4.00 -16.11 14.11
CA LEU A 125 -4.56 -16.97 13.06
C LEU A 125 -4.69 -18.45 13.50
N LEU A 126 -3.68 -18.99 14.19
CA LEU A 126 -3.80 -20.32 14.76
C LEU A 126 -4.97 -20.42 15.75
N CYS A 127 -5.22 -19.35 16.54
CA CYS A 127 -6.37 -19.27 17.43
C CYS A 127 -7.72 -19.25 16.68
N HIS A 128 -7.80 -18.70 15.46
CA HIS A 128 -9.02 -18.77 14.64
C HIS A 128 -9.42 -20.23 14.32
N ALA A 129 -8.47 -21.12 14.15
CA ALA A 129 -8.77 -22.54 13.93
C ALA A 129 -9.44 -23.21 15.14
N LEU A 130 -9.24 -22.67 16.34
CA LEU A 130 -9.82 -23.17 17.58
C LEU A 130 -11.18 -22.51 17.89
N ALA A 131 -11.49 -21.38 17.28
CA ALA A 131 -12.71 -20.61 17.50
C ALA A 131 -13.93 -21.31 16.87
N ASN A 132 -15.07 -21.26 17.56
CA ASN A 132 -16.35 -21.81 17.10
C ASN A 132 -17.55 -20.86 17.30
N SER A 133 -17.36 -19.70 17.95
CA SER A 133 -18.43 -18.75 18.24
C SER A 133 -18.21 -17.41 17.51
N PHE A 134 -19.29 -16.67 17.26
CA PHE A 134 -19.23 -15.34 16.67
C PHE A 134 -18.33 -14.40 17.49
N GLN A 135 -18.49 -14.40 18.81
CA GLN A 135 -17.72 -13.51 19.71
C GLN A 135 -16.22 -13.79 19.61
N ALA A 136 -15.82 -15.06 19.60
CA ALA A 136 -14.41 -15.44 19.46
C ALA A 136 -13.84 -14.97 18.11
N PHE A 137 -14.54 -15.21 16.99
CA PHE A 137 -14.11 -14.73 15.67
C PHE A 137 -14.03 -13.21 15.60
N PHE A 138 -15.00 -12.51 16.17
CA PHE A 138 -15.01 -11.05 16.19
C PHE A 138 -13.78 -10.48 16.92
N VAL A 139 -13.52 -10.97 18.15
CA VAL A 139 -12.36 -10.53 18.93
C VAL A 139 -11.03 -10.87 18.25
N LEU A 140 -10.89 -12.10 17.75
CA LEU A 140 -9.67 -12.53 17.06
C LEU A 140 -9.43 -11.71 15.78
N ARG A 141 -10.48 -11.41 14.99
CA ARG A 141 -10.37 -10.55 13.82
C ARG A 141 -10.01 -9.11 14.17
N PHE A 142 -10.54 -8.59 15.27
CA PHE A 142 -10.18 -7.27 15.77
C PHE A 142 -8.69 -7.19 16.15
N ILE A 143 -8.19 -8.16 16.92
CA ILE A 143 -6.77 -8.24 17.29
C ILE A 143 -5.89 -8.42 16.05
N LEU A 144 -6.32 -9.23 15.10
CA LEU A 144 -5.64 -9.44 13.82
C LEU A 144 -5.47 -8.13 13.07
N GLY A 145 -6.53 -7.32 12.96
CA GLY A 145 -6.48 -6.00 12.35
C GLY A 145 -5.49 -5.06 13.05
N MET A 146 -5.43 -5.10 14.39
CA MET A 146 -4.43 -4.33 15.16
C MET A 146 -3.00 -4.74 14.78
N CYS A 147 -2.71 -6.02 14.70
CA CYS A 147 -1.36 -6.51 14.38
C CYS A 147 -0.92 -6.19 12.94
N GLU A 148 -1.87 -6.17 12.01
CA GLU A 148 -1.58 -5.94 10.58
C GLU A 148 -1.48 -4.45 10.20
N SER A 149 -1.98 -3.53 11.04
CA SER A 149 -2.01 -2.09 10.72
C SER A 149 -0.63 -1.49 10.40
N CYS A 150 0.44 -2.03 10.99
CA CYS A 150 1.80 -1.54 10.78
C CYS A 150 2.42 -1.91 9.42
N VAL A 151 1.86 -2.89 8.69
CA VAL A 151 2.53 -3.53 7.54
C VAL A 151 2.77 -2.54 6.41
N ALA A 152 1.73 -1.95 5.85
CA ALA A 152 1.88 -1.08 4.69
C ALA A 152 2.69 0.19 4.99
N PRO A 153 2.49 0.93 6.10
CA PRO A 153 3.33 2.07 6.46
C PRO A 153 4.81 1.70 6.56
N ILE A 154 5.14 0.57 7.18
CA ILE A 154 6.54 0.15 7.35
C ILE A 154 7.14 -0.31 6.02
N LEU A 155 6.44 -1.10 5.20
CA LEU A 155 6.95 -1.53 3.90
C LEU A 155 7.21 -0.34 2.98
N ILE A 156 6.31 0.64 2.93
CA ILE A 156 6.49 1.87 2.16
C ILE A 156 7.68 2.67 2.71
N SER A 157 7.82 2.80 4.03
CA SER A 157 8.94 3.49 4.65
C SER A 157 10.28 2.83 4.30
N ILE A 158 10.37 1.50 4.32
CA ILE A 158 11.57 0.77 3.90
C ILE A 158 11.89 1.05 2.42
N ILE A 159 10.90 0.99 1.52
CA ILE A 159 11.12 1.30 0.10
C ILE A 159 11.62 2.74 -0.08
N THR A 160 11.04 3.70 0.62
CA THR A 160 11.45 5.11 0.48
C THR A 160 12.84 5.38 1.04
N MET A 161 13.31 4.63 2.04
CA MET A 161 14.65 4.77 2.62
C MET A 161 15.76 4.16 1.75
N PHE A 162 15.47 3.11 0.97
CA PHE A 162 16.49 2.39 0.20
C PHE A 162 16.50 2.71 -1.30
N TYR A 163 15.42 3.29 -1.85
CA TYR A 163 15.24 3.48 -3.29
C TYR A 163 14.95 4.92 -3.68
N ARG A 164 15.51 5.35 -4.83
CA ARG A 164 15.22 6.66 -5.44
C ARG A 164 13.74 6.80 -5.79
N LYS A 165 13.21 8.03 -5.81
CA LYS A 165 11.80 8.32 -6.17
C LYS A 165 11.35 7.68 -7.48
N GLU A 166 12.24 7.67 -8.49
CA GLU A 166 11.98 7.08 -9.80
C GLU A 166 11.83 5.55 -9.74
N GLU A 167 12.42 4.92 -8.71
CA GLU A 167 12.43 3.47 -8.54
C GLU A 167 11.32 2.96 -7.62
N GLN A 168 10.73 3.84 -6.80
CA GLN A 168 9.82 3.46 -5.71
C GLN A 168 8.51 2.84 -6.22
N ALA A 169 7.88 3.43 -7.27
CA ALA A 169 6.60 2.93 -7.73
C ALA A 169 6.70 1.49 -8.27
N THR A 170 7.77 1.15 -8.98
CA THR A 170 8.01 -0.23 -9.44
C THR A 170 8.18 -1.20 -8.26
N ARG A 171 8.92 -0.80 -7.20
CA ARG A 171 9.13 -1.66 -6.02
C ARG A 171 7.87 -1.80 -5.18
N ILE A 172 7.10 -0.74 -5.04
CA ILE A 172 5.78 -0.78 -4.44
C ILE A 172 4.87 -1.72 -5.25
N ALA A 173 4.88 -1.63 -6.59
CA ALA A 173 4.11 -2.54 -7.44
C ALA A 173 4.53 -4.01 -7.27
N TYR A 174 5.82 -4.31 -7.03
CA TYR A 174 6.30 -5.69 -6.83
C TYR A 174 5.71 -6.36 -5.59
N PHE A 175 5.56 -5.66 -4.48
CA PHE A 175 4.87 -6.29 -3.36
C PHE A 175 3.34 -6.22 -3.51
N TYR A 176 2.79 -5.17 -4.13
CA TYR A 176 1.35 -5.10 -4.40
C TYR A 176 0.86 -6.15 -5.43
N MET A 177 1.71 -6.62 -6.35
CA MET A 177 1.31 -7.70 -7.26
C MET A 177 0.98 -9.00 -6.53
N MET A 178 1.44 -9.16 -5.27
CA MET A 178 1.10 -10.28 -4.42
C MET A 178 -0.41 -10.36 -4.14
N LEU A 179 -1.15 -9.27 -4.25
CA LEU A 179 -2.62 -9.25 -4.19
C LEU A 179 -3.24 -10.21 -5.22
N GLY A 180 -2.80 -10.15 -6.46
CA GLY A 180 -3.28 -11.08 -7.49
C GLY A 180 -2.70 -12.48 -7.33
N PHE A 181 -1.42 -12.59 -6.94
CA PHE A 181 -0.77 -13.88 -6.72
C PHE A 181 -1.42 -14.66 -5.56
N THR A 182 -1.80 -13.99 -4.46
CA THR A 182 -2.53 -14.61 -3.34
C THR A 182 -3.89 -15.15 -3.75
N GLN A 183 -4.58 -14.48 -4.66
CA GLN A 183 -5.87 -14.97 -5.15
C GLN A 183 -5.69 -16.26 -5.96
N VAL A 184 -4.64 -16.34 -6.77
CA VAL A 184 -4.31 -17.55 -7.54
C VAL A 184 -3.88 -18.68 -6.59
N PHE A 185 -2.86 -18.43 -5.76
CA PHE A 185 -2.30 -19.42 -4.85
C PHE A 185 -3.31 -19.89 -3.80
N GLY A 186 -4.02 -18.94 -3.17
CA GLY A 186 -5.04 -19.24 -2.16
C GLY A 186 -6.20 -20.03 -2.74
N GLY A 187 -6.60 -19.74 -3.99
CA GLY A 187 -7.62 -20.51 -4.71
C GLY A 187 -7.21 -21.95 -4.93
N PHE A 188 -5.98 -22.21 -5.38
CA PHE A 188 -5.46 -23.58 -5.54
C PHE A 188 -5.33 -24.33 -4.20
N VAL A 189 -4.83 -23.67 -3.16
CA VAL A 189 -4.71 -24.28 -1.81
C VAL A 189 -6.09 -24.60 -1.26
N ALA A 190 -7.04 -23.66 -1.32
CA ALA A 190 -8.41 -23.87 -0.87
C ALA A 190 -9.11 -24.99 -1.68
N TYR A 191 -8.87 -25.03 -3.00
CA TYR A 191 -9.36 -26.11 -3.87
C TYR A 191 -8.80 -27.47 -3.43
N GLY A 192 -7.49 -27.58 -3.19
CA GLY A 192 -6.86 -28.80 -2.67
C GLY A 192 -7.47 -29.24 -1.33
N ILE A 193 -7.65 -28.32 -0.38
CA ILE A 193 -8.27 -28.59 0.92
C ILE A 193 -9.75 -29.02 0.77
N SER A 194 -10.46 -28.55 -0.27
CA SER A 194 -11.88 -28.88 -0.50
C SER A 194 -12.13 -30.36 -0.83
N PHE A 195 -11.08 -31.15 -1.13
CA PHE A 195 -11.19 -32.61 -1.31
C PHE A 195 -11.09 -33.39 0.01
N TYR A 196 -10.69 -32.71 1.09
CA TYR A 196 -10.64 -33.35 2.40
C TYR A 196 -12.05 -33.48 2.99
N ASP A 197 -12.42 -34.71 3.38
CA ASP A 197 -13.79 -35.06 3.81
C ASP A 197 -14.15 -34.55 5.22
N GLY A 198 -13.28 -33.81 5.88
CA GLY A 198 -13.56 -33.19 7.19
C GLY A 198 -13.63 -34.16 8.38
N ALA A 199 -13.11 -35.39 8.25
CA ALA A 199 -13.24 -36.45 9.27
C ALA A 199 -12.61 -36.07 10.63
N ALA A 200 -11.50 -35.32 10.64
CA ALA A 200 -10.81 -34.91 11.88
C ALA A 200 -10.97 -33.42 12.18
N LEU A 201 -10.94 -32.56 11.16
CA LEU A 201 -11.03 -31.10 11.29
C LEU A 201 -11.89 -30.52 10.17
N ALA A 202 -12.66 -29.48 10.45
CA ALA A 202 -13.38 -28.78 9.40
C ALA A 202 -12.40 -28.13 8.40
N PRO A 203 -12.65 -28.17 7.07
CA PRO A 203 -11.72 -27.68 6.05
C PRO A 203 -11.26 -26.23 6.27
N TYR A 204 -12.11 -25.32 6.71
CA TYR A 204 -11.75 -23.93 7.01
C TYR A 204 -10.70 -23.83 8.14
N LYS A 205 -10.68 -24.76 9.11
CA LYS A 205 -9.69 -24.76 10.19
C LYS A 205 -8.29 -25.08 9.67
N ILE A 206 -8.18 -25.96 8.68
CA ILE A 206 -6.91 -26.31 8.03
C ILE A 206 -6.32 -25.07 7.34
N VAL A 207 -7.17 -24.25 6.69
CA VAL A 207 -6.74 -22.99 6.08
C VAL A 207 -6.08 -22.09 7.14
N TYR A 208 -6.74 -21.85 8.28
CA TYR A 208 -6.18 -21.01 9.34
C TYR A 208 -4.89 -21.55 9.96
N PHE A 209 -4.75 -22.88 10.12
CA PHE A 209 -3.51 -23.48 10.59
C PHE A 209 -2.35 -23.25 9.61
N LEU A 210 -2.59 -23.46 8.32
CA LEU A 210 -1.57 -23.26 7.28
C LEU A 210 -1.13 -21.79 7.22
N LEU A 211 -2.09 -20.85 7.26
CA LEU A 211 -1.79 -19.43 7.19
C LEU A 211 -1.08 -18.92 8.43
N GLY A 212 -1.48 -19.36 9.61
CA GLY A 212 -0.82 -19.00 10.86
C GLY A 212 0.64 -19.50 10.92
N ALA A 213 0.90 -20.74 10.52
CA ALA A 213 2.25 -21.27 10.43
C ALA A 213 3.10 -20.50 9.41
N LEU A 214 2.56 -20.21 8.23
CA LEU A 214 3.23 -19.42 7.20
C LEU A 214 3.57 -18.01 7.70
N ALA A 215 2.63 -17.34 8.37
CA ALA A 215 2.85 -16.00 8.94
C ALA A 215 4.01 -16.01 9.96
N ILE A 216 4.06 -17.00 10.86
CA ILE A 216 5.16 -17.12 11.83
C ILE A 216 6.51 -17.30 11.13
N LEU A 217 6.58 -18.14 10.09
CA LEU A 217 7.81 -18.34 9.31
C LEU A 217 8.26 -17.05 8.62
N VAL A 218 7.33 -16.32 8.00
CA VAL A 218 7.64 -15.02 7.38
C VAL A 218 8.06 -14.00 8.44
N GLY A 219 7.41 -13.95 9.60
CA GLY A 219 7.80 -13.06 10.69
C GLY A 219 9.23 -13.31 11.18
N ILE A 220 9.63 -14.58 11.33
CA ILE A 220 11.02 -14.96 11.66
C ILE A 220 11.97 -14.50 10.55
N THR A 221 11.61 -14.70 9.29
CA THR A 221 12.40 -14.25 8.13
C THR A 221 12.63 -12.74 8.17
N VAL A 222 11.59 -11.95 8.46
CA VAL A 222 11.68 -10.51 8.61
C VAL A 222 12.62 -10.11 9.75
N LEU A 223 12.51 -10.76 10.91
CA LEU A 223 13.37 -10.46 12.07
C LEU A 223 14.85 -10.70 11.79
N VAL A 224 15.19 -11.71 10.97
CA VAL A 224 16.57 -12.12 10.71
C VAL A 224 17.19 -11.34 9.56
N TRP A 225 16.49 -11.21 8.44
CA TRP A 225 17.08 -10.74 7.17
C TRP A 225 16.65 -9.36 6.72
N LEU A 226 15.49 -8.82 7.14
CA LEU A 226 15.08 -7.49 6.70
C LEU A 226 15.90 -6.41 7.41
N PRO A 227 16.60 -5.51 6.69
CA PRO A 227 17.31 -4.41 7.31
C PRO A 227 16.36 -3.32 7.81
N ASP A 228 16.68 -2.73 8.97
CA ASP A 228 15.88 -1.66 9.56
C ASP A 228 16.01 -0.33 8.81
N SER A 229 17.26 0.01 8.41
CA SER A 229 17.60 1.24 7.68
C SER A 229 18.92 1.04 6.90
N PRO A 230 19.25 1.89 5.90
CA PRO A 230 20.55 1.85 5.21
C PRO A 230 21.74 1.99 6.15
N VAL A 231 21.58 2.81 7.20
CA VAL A 231 22.61 3.08 8.23
C VAL A 231 23.04 1.79 8.94
N ASN A 232 22.08 0.95 9.31
CA ASN A 232 22.28 -0.24 10.15
C ASN A 232 22.17 -1.56 9.37
N ALA A 233 22.14 -1.52 8.03
CA ALA A 233 21.97 -2.69 7.18
C ALA A 233 23.17 -3.64 7.27
N ARG A 234 22.98 -4.83 7.88
CA ARG A 234 24.05 -5.85 8.01
C ARG A 234 24.49 -6.46 6.68
N ILE A 235 23.62 -6.40 5.68
CA ILE A 235 23.87 -6.92 4.32
C ILE A 235 24.81 -6.03 3.50
N LEU A 236 25.05 -4.77 3.95
CA LEU A 236 25.85 -3.78 3.27
C LEU A 236 27.19 -3.58 3.98
N THR A 237 28.26 -3.45 3.18
CA THR A 237 29.56 -2.96 3.67
C THR A 237 29.46 -1.48 4.05
N GLN A 238 30.45 -0.94 4.75
CA GLN A 238 30.45 0.47 5.14
C GLN A 238 30.37 1.39 3.91
N GLU A 239 31.14 1.10 2.86
CA GLU A 239 31.11 1.83 1.60
C GLU A 239 29.75 1.75 0.91
N GLU A 240 29.12 0.55 0.86
CA GLU A 240 27.79 0.34 0.30
C GLU A 240 26.69 1.07 1.09
N ARG A 241 26.85 1.24 2.41
CA ARG A 241 25.93 2.04 3.24
C ARG A 241 25.99 3.51 2.85
N ILE A 242 27.22 4.07 2.72
CA ILE A 242 27.41 5.43 2.25
C ILE A 242 26.79 5.59 0.86
N ALA A 243 27.13 4.71 -0.07
CA ALA A 243 26.57 4.76 -1.42
C ALA A 243 25.03 4.63 -1.45
N SER A 244 24.44 3.82 -0.56
CA SER A 244 22.98 3.68 -0.45
C SER A 244 22.32 4.97 0.05
N LEU A 245 22.94 5.66 1.00
CA LEU A 245 22.46 6.95 1.52
C LEU A 245 22.61 8.05 0.47
N GLU A 246 23.79 8.13 -0.22
CA GLU A 246 24.02 9.10 -1.28
C GLU A 246 23.06 8.95 -2.47
N ARG A 247 22.62 7.72 -2.79
CA ARG A 247 21.62 7.49 -3.84
C ARG A 247 20.29 8.16 -3.56
N VAL A 248 19.86 8.26 -2.31
CA VAL A 248 18.58 8.86 -1.92
C VAL A 248 18.69 10.29 -1.44
N ARG A 249 19.93 10.84 -1.42
CA ARG A 249 20.23 12.20 -0.97
C ARG A 249 19.43 13.27 -1.73
N ASP A 250 19.46 13.19 -3.07
CA ASP A 250 18.80 14.15 -3.95
C ASP A 250 17.26 14.11 -3.87
N ASP A 251 16.71 13.03 -3.35
CA ASP A 251 15.27 12.80 -3.27
C ASP A 251 14.61 13.47 -2.06
N GLN A 252 15.38 14.19 -1.23
CA GLN A 252 14.89 14.85 0.00
C GLN A 252 14.11 13.90 0.92
N GLY A 253 14.38 12.63 0.81
CA GLY A 253 13.78 11.63 1.68
C GLY A 253 14.54 11.63 2.99
N GLY A 254 14.19 12.50 3.95
CA GLY A 254 14.69 12.38 5.31
C GLY A 254 14.62 10.91 5.71
N THR A 255 15.78 10.28 5.94
CA THR A 255 15.85 8.84 6.12
C THR A 255 15.27 8.43 7.45
N GLU A 256 15.31 9.29 8.47
CA GLU A 256 14.72 9.02 9.79
C GLU A 256 14.75 10.29 10.64
N ASN A 257 13.72 11.15 10.54
CA ASN A 257 13.57 12.26 11.48
C ASN A 257 12.70 11.84 12.67
N LYS A 258 13.28 11.69 13.84
CA LYS A 258 12.57 11.32 15.09
C LYS A 258 11.76 12.47 15.71
N LYS A 259 11.94 13.72 15.22
CA LYS A 259 11.20 14.88 15.71
C LYS A 259 9.85 15.00 15.00
N PHE A 260 8.77 14.90 15.76
CA PHE A 260 7.41 15.11 15.25
C PHE A 260 7.12 16.60 15.09
N LYS A 261 6.81 17.04 13.87
CA LYS A 261 6.51 18.45 13.54
C LYS A 261 5.00 18.66 13.40
N LYS A 262 4.38 19.34 14.38
CA LYS A 262 2.93 19.63 14.38
C LYS A 262 2.51 20.48 13.18
N GLU A 263 3.36 21.40 12.73
CA GLU A 263 3.14 22.28 11.59
C GLU A 263 2.91 21.46 10.32
N GLN A 264 3.68 20.41 10.09
CA GLN A 264 3.53 19.50 8.94
C GLN A 264 2.21 18.71 8.97
N VAL A 265 1.71 18.36 10.16
CA VAL A 265 0.39 17.74 10.32
C VAL A 265 -0.72 18.70 9.93
N ILE A 266 -0.68 19.94 10.46
CA ILE A 266 -1.68 20.97 10.14
C ILE A 266 -1.65 21.29 8.63
N GLU A 267 -0.47 21.42 8.05
CA GLU A 267 -0.31 21.62 6.61
C GLU A 267 -0.95 20.49 5.80
N THR A 268 -0.75 19.22 6.22
CA THR A 268 -1.36 18.05 5.57
C THR A 268 -2.88 18.12 5.61
N LEU A 269 -3.46 18.47 6.76
CA LEU A 269 -4.91 18.56 6.93
C LEU A 269 -5.55 19.74 6.18
N LEU A 270 -4.79 20.81 5.94
CA LEU A 270 -5.23 21.98 5.18
C LEU A 270 -5.01 21.87 3.67
N ASP A 271 -4.27 20.85 3.19
CA ASP A 271 -4.01 20.67 1.78
C ASP A 271 -5.18 19.99 1.06
N VAL A 272 -5.75 20.67 0.06
CA VAL A 272 -6.85 20.14 -0.77
C VAL A 272 -6.45 18.81 -1.46
N ARG A 273 -5.19 18.65 -1.83
CA ARG A 273 -4.70 17.40 -2.45
C ARG A 273 -4.82 16.23 -1.51
N THR A 274 -4.57 16.43 -0.21
CA THR A 274 -4.78 15.40 0.82
C THR A 274 -6.21 14.87 0.81
N TRP A 275 -7.19 15.74 0.81
CA TRP A 275 -8.60 15.34 0.83
C TRP A 275 -9.06 14.70 -0.49
N LEU A 276 -8.50 15.11 -1.62
CA LEU A 276 -8.75 14.44 -2.90
C LEU A 276 -8.15 13.03 -2.93
N VAL A 277 -6.96 12.82 -2.35
CA VAL A 277 -6.36 11.49 -2.19
C VAL A 277 -7.21 10.63 -1.26
N VAL A 278 -7.64 11.17 -0.12
CA VAL A 278 -8.55 10.51 0.82
C VAL A 278 -9.84 10.10 0.13
N LEU A 279 -10.46 11.00 -0.61
CA LEU A 279 -11.68 10.70 -1.38
C LEU A 279 -11.43 9.62 -2.43
N ALA A 280 -10.33 9.71 -3.17
CA ALA A 280 -9.94 8.69 -4.13
C ALA A 280 -9.77 7.32 -3.48
N THR A 281 -9.19 7.27 -2.28
CA THR A 281 -9.03 6.05 -1.50
C THR A 281 -10.37 5.47 -1.11
N ILE A 282 -11.29 6.25 -0.53
CA ILE A 282 -12.63 5.80 -0.16
C ILE A 282 -13.38 5.21 -1.37
N LEU A 283 -13.38 5.96 -2.49
CA LEU A 283 -14.09 5.55 -3.71
C LEU A 283 -13.54 4.26 -4.32
N THR A 284 -12.27 3.96 -4.10
CA THR A 284 -11.63 2.71 -4.51
C THR A 284 -11.93 1.59 -3.52
N ASP A 285 -11.91 1.87 -2.22
CA ASP A 285 -11.91 0.83 -1.21
C ASP A 285 -13.29 0.37 -0.78
N ILE A 286 -14.36 1.14 -1.03
CA ILE A 286 -15.73 0.63 -0.91
C ILE A 286 -15.98 -0.55 -1.87
N PRO A 287 -15.72 -0.46 -3.19
CA PRO A 287 -15.76 -1.63 -4.08
C PRO A 287 -14.83 -2.76 -3.67
N SER A 288 -13.63 -2.43 -3.16
CA SER A 288 -12.64 -3.41 -2.72
C SER A 288 -13.16 -4.26 -1.56
N GLY A 289 -13.69 -3.63 -0.51
CA GLY A 289 -14.24 -4.32 0.66
C GLY A 289 -15.37 -5.27 0.30
N GLY A 290 -16.27 -4.83 -0.59
CA GLY A 290 -17.35 -5.67 -1.09
C GLY A 290 -16.84 -6.86 -1.90
N LEU A 291 -16.07 -6.60 -2.94
CA LEU A 291 -15.59 -7.67 -3.85
C LEU A 291 -14.65 -8.65 -3.15
N THR A 292 -13.78 -8.20 -2.26
CA THR A 292 -12.85 -9.08 -1.54
C THR A 292 -13.59 -10.11 -0.68
N ASN A 293 -14.68 -9.73 -0.04
CA ASN A 293 -15.43 -10.62 0.85
C ASN A 293 -16.50 -11.45 0.12
N PHE A 294 -17.03 -10.94 -1.00
CA PHE A 294 -18.18 -11.55 -1.67
C PHE A 294 -17.90 -12.17 -3.03
N SER A 295 -16.67 -12.03 -3.61
CA SER A 295 -16.35 -12.52 -4.96
C SER A 295 -16.68 -14.00 -5.16
N ASN A 296 -16.31 -14.88 -4.22
CA ASN A 296 -16.63 -16.30 -4.32
C ASN A 296 -18.13 -16.58 -4.22
N ILE A 297 -18.83 -15.84 -3.34
CA ILE A 297 -20.29 -15.95 -3.21
C ILE A 297 -20.97 -15.52 -4.52
N ILE A 298 -20.51 -14.43 -5.14
CA ILE A 298 -21.03 -13.93 -6.42
C ILE A 298 -20.81 -14.96 -7.54
N ILE A 299 -19.60 -15.52 -7.67
CA ILE A 299 -19.29 -16.55 -8.70
C ILE A 299 -20.12 -17.81 -8.47
N ARG A 300 -20.28 -18.25 -7.20
CA ARG A 300 -21.14 -19.37 -6.85
C ARG A 300 -22.60 -19.12 -7.27
N ASN A 301 -23.09 -17.91 -7.08
CA ASN A 301 -24.44 -17.50 -7.46
C ASN A 301 -24.68 -17.48 -8.98
N PHE A 302 -23.62 -17.50 -9.83
CA PHE A 302 -23.76 -17.75 -11.26
C PHE A 302 -24.14 -19.20 -11.59
N GLY A 303 -24.26 -20.07 -10.58
CA GLY A 303 -24.65 -21.46 -10.69
C GLY A 303 -23.48 -22.44 -10.82
N TYR A 304 -22.31 -22.07 -10.31
CA TYR A 304 -21.16 -22.97 -10.14
C TYR A 304 -21.17 -23.65 -8.75
N THR A 305 -20.58 -24.83 -8.65
CA THR A 305 -20.37 -25.49 -7.36
C THR A 305 -19.26 -24.79 -6.54
N SER A 306 -19.22 -25.01 -5.23
CA SER A 306 -18.16 -24.44 -4.37
C SER A 306 -16.76 -24.81 -4.87
N LYS A 307 -16.51 -26.06 -5.26
CA LYS A 307 -15.25 -26.52 -5.82
C LYS A 307 -14.88 -25.82 -7.13
N GLN A 308 -15.86 -25.70 -8.05
CA GLN A 308 -15.66 -24.97 -9.31
C GLN A 308 -15.38 -23.49 -9.04
N THR A 309 -16.07 -22.87 -8.10
CA THR A 309 -15.89 -21.45 -7.74
C THR A 309 -14.45 -21.18 -7.30
N LEU A 310 -13.86 -22.03 -6.47
CA LEU A 310 -12.48 -21.87 -5.99
C LEU A 310 -11.46 -21.81 -7.13
N ILE A 311 -11.58 -22.70 -8.09
CA ILE A 311 -10.65 -22.75 -9.24
C ILE A 311 -10.97 -21.66 -10.28
N LEU A 312 -12.25 -21.39 -10.55
CA LEU A 312 -12.65 -20.38 -11.52
C LEU A 312 -12.42 -18.94 -11.06
N ALA A 313 -12.20 -18.70 -9.77
CA ALA A 313 -11.79 -17.39 -9.27
C ALA A 313 -10.31 -17.05 -9.57
N THR A 314 -9.46 -18.06 -9.81
CA THR A 314 -8.00 -17.86 -9.96
C THR A 314 -7.59 -17.00 -11.16
N PRO A 315 -8.21 -17.07 -12.36
CA PRO A 315 -7.86 -16.19 -13.47
C PRO A 315 -8.05 -14.70 -13.15
N GLY A 316 -9.02 -14.34 -12.30
CA GLY A 316 -9.19 -12.96 -11.81
C GLY A 316 -7.96 -12.44 -11.07
N GLY A 317 -7.27 -13.31 -10.32
CA GLY A 317 -6.00 -13.00 -9.67
C GLY A 317 -4.87 -12.70 -10.67
N ILE A 318 -4.81 -13.41 -11.78
CA ILE A 318 -3.83 -13.15 -12.86
C ILE A 318 -4.10 -11.77 -13.48
N VAL A 319 -5.37 -11.45 -13.76
CA VAL A 319 -5.77 -10.13 -14.29
C VAL A 319 -5.36 -9.02 -13.33
N SER A 320 -5.60 -9.19 -12.03
CA SER A 320 -5.21 -8.22 -11.01
C SER A 320 -3.68 -8.03 -10.96
N LEU A 321 -2.91 -9.13 -10.95
CA LEU A 321 -1.45 -9.11 -10.95
C LEU A 321 -0.90 -8.34 -12.16
N LEU A 322 -1.37 -8.68 -13.36
CA LEU A 322 -0.94 -8.02 -14.59
C LEU A 322 -1.30 -6.53 -14.58
N SER A 323 -2.49 -6.18 -14.11
CA SER A 323 -2.93 -4.79 -14.00
C SER A 323 -2.01 -3.96 -13.11
N VAL A 324 -1.65 -4.48 -11.92
CA VAL A 324 -0.75 -3.80 -10.98
C VAL A 324 0.63 -3.56 -11.60
N VAL A 325 1.22 -4.57 -12.24
CA VAL A 325 2.54 -4.47 -12.87
C VAL A 325 2.53 -3.49 -14.05
N ILE A 326 1.53 -3.58 -14.92
CA ILE A 326 1.40 -2.70 -16.09
C ILE A 326 1.21 -1.25 -15.64
N CYS A 327 0.32 -1.00 -14.68
CA CYS A 327 0.06 0.34 -14.16
C CYS A 327 1.29 0.93 -13.45
N GLY A 328 2.00 0.14 -12.64
CA GLY A 328 3.24 0.57 -11.98
C GLY A 328 4.33 0.94 -12.99
N TYR A 329 4.59 0.08 -13.97
CA TYR A 329 5.57 0.32 -15.02
C TYR A 329 5.23 1.56 -15.88
N TYR A 330 3.96 1.70 -16.28
CA TYR A 330 3.50 2.86 -17.04
C TYR A 330 3.67 4.15 -16.23
N SER A 331 3.31 4.10 -14.94
CA SER A 331 3.40 5.24 -14.02
C SER A 331 4.84 5.75 -13.90
N ASP A 332 5.81 4.86 -13.73
CA ASP A 332 7.23 5.24 -13.63
C ASP A 332 7.78 5.75 -14.97
N LYS A 333 7.54 5.02 -16.06
CA LYS A 333 8.06 5.39 -17.38
C LYS A 333 7.57 6.74 -17.90
N LYS A 334 6.32 7.11 -17.58
CA LYS A 334 5.71 8.36 -18.03
C LYS A 334 5.73 9.48 -16.99
N GLY A 335 6.12 9.18 -15.74
CA GLY A 335 6.02 10.14 -14.61
C GLY A 335 4.57 10.54 -14.29
N GLU A 336 3.58 9.79 -14.79
CA GLU A 336 2.15 10.05 -14.61
C GLU A 336 1.56 9.09 -13.59
N ARG A 337 0.90 9.65 -12.56
CA ARG A 337 0.31 8.83 -11.48
C ARG A 337 -1.21 8.67 -11.61
N MET A 338 -1.92 9.64 -12.20
CA MET A 338 -3.38 9.64 -12.23
C MET A 338 -3.99 8.91 -13.43
N LEU A 339 -3.35 8.95 -14.62
CA LEU A 339 -3.85 8.25 -15.81
C LEU A 339 -3.93 6.74 -15.64
N PRO A 340 -2.94 6.03 -15.03
CA PRO A 340 -3.07 4.59 -14.79
C PRO A 340 -4.28 4.21 -13.95
N ILE A 341 -4.68 5.06 -12.98
CA ILE A 341 -5.90 4.86 -12.18
C ILE A 341 -7.14 4.81 -13.08
N ILE A 342 -7.25 5.78 -13.99
CA ILE A 342 -8.38 5.85 -14.93
C ILE A 342 -8.42 4.59 -15.81
N TYR A 343 -7.28 4.22 -16.42
CA TYR A 343 -7.21 3.05 -17.29
C TYR A 343 -7.51 1.74 -16.57
N ALA A 344 -7.07 1.58 -15.32
CA ALA A 344 -7.35 0.39 -14.52
C ALA A 344 -8.82 0.27 -14.12
N THR A 345 -9.50 1.41 -13.93
CA THR A 345 -10.90 1.44 -13.49
C THR A 345 -11.88 1.12 -14.61
N LEU A 346 -11.57 1.48 -15.88
CA LEU A 346 -12.48 1.26 -17.02
C LEU A 346 -12.88 -0.20 -17.24
N PRO A 347 -11.97 -1.20 -17.24
CA PRO A 347 -12.38 -2.60 -17.42
C PRO A 347 -13.29 -3.08 -16.28
N THR A 348 -13.06 -2.62 -15.05
CA THR A 348 -13.93 -2.95 -13.91
C THR A 348 -15.36 -2.42 -14.12
N LEU A 349 -15.52 -1.18 -14.60
CA LEU A 349 -16.84 -0.63 -14.92
C LEU A 349 -17.57 -1.48 -15.96
N VAL A 350 -16.87 -1.88 -17.04
CA VAL A 350 -17.41 -2.77 -18.07
C VAL A 350 -17.82 -4.12 -17.47
N GLY A 351 -16.94 -4.72 -16.63
CA GLY A 351 -17.22 -6.00 -15.98
C GLY A 351 -18.48 -5.94 -15.09
N VAL A 352 -18.59 -4.92 -14.25
CA VAL A 352 -19.78 -4.78 -13.37
C VAL A 352 -21.05 -4.50 -14.19
N ALA A 353 -20.98 -3.69 -15.24
CA ALA A 353 -22.09 -3.45 -16.15
C ALA A 353 -22.56 -4.74 -16.84
N LEU A 354 -21.63 -5.58 -17.31
CA LEU A 354 -21.93 -6.89 -17.87
C LEU A 354 -22.60 -7.82 -16.83
N MET A 355 -22.11 -7.83 -15.57
CA MET A 355 -22.74 -8.61 -14.50
C MET A 355 -24.21 -8.20 -14.24
N ILE A 356 -24.53 -6.92 -14.39
CA ILE A 356 -25.92 -6.43 -14.22
C ILE A 356 -26.75 -6.80 -15.45
N GLY A 357 -26.24 -6.49 -16.65
CA GLY A 357 -26.98 -6.68 -17.90
C GLY A 357 -27.28 -8.14 -18.23
N PHE A 358 -26.38 -9.06 -17.89
CA PHE A 358 -26.51 -10.49 -18.17
C PHE A 358 -27.01 -11.33 -16.98
N ASN A 359 -27.42 -10.68 -15.89
CA ASN A 359 -27.78 -11.38 -14.64
C ASN A 359 -28.84 -12.49 -14.83
N ASN A 360 -29.83 -12.30 -15.71
CA ASN A 360 -30.94 -13.22 -15.91
C ASN A 360 -30.86 -14.02 -17.23
N THR A 361 -29.73 -13.96 -17.95
CA THR A 361 -29.62 -14.57 -19.29
C THR A 361 -29.15 -16.02 -19.28
N GLY A 362 -28.72 -16.54 -18.12
CA GLY A 362 -28.15 -17.89 -17.98
C GLY A 362 -26.75 -18.04 -18.60
N GLN A 363 -26.14 -16.97 -19.13
CA GLN A 363 -24.82 -16.98 -19.79
C GLN A 363 -23.69 -16.95 -18.75
N LYS A 364 -23.47 -18.08 -18.04
CA LYS A 364 -22.47 -18.22 -16.98
C LYS A 364 -21.05 -17.79 -17.41
N GLY A 365 -20.65 -18.08 -18.65
CA GLY A 365 -19.32 -17.72 -19.17
C GLY A 365 -19.11 -16.21 -19.26
N VAL A 366 -20.12 -15.44 -19.71
CA VAL A 366 -20.07 -13.98 -19.77
C VAL A 366 -19.97 -13.39 -18.37
N LEU A 367 -20.76 -13.89 -17.43
CA LEU A 367 -20.73 -13.44 -16.02
C LEU A 367 -19.37 -13.73 -15.38
N LEU A 368 -18.77 -14.89 -15.68
CA LEU A 368 -17.46 -15.26 -15.19
C LEU A 368 -16.37 -14.36 -15.77
N PHE A 369 -16.39 -14.13 -17.08
CA PHE A 369 -15.47 -13.19 -17.74
C PHE A 369 -15.61 -11.77 -17.16
N ALA A 370 -16.84 -11.31 -16.96
CA ALA A 370 -17.14 -10.04 -16.31
C ALA A 370 -16.52 -9.95 -14.90
N SER A 371 -16.54 -11.05 -14.13
CA SER A 371 -15.90 -11.09 -12.80
C SER A 371 -14.37 -10.96 -12.87
N TYR A 372 -13.72 -11.45 -13.93
CA TYR A 372 -12.27 -11.28 -14.09
C TYR A 372 -11.87 -9.82 -14.35
N LEU A 373 -12.70 -9.08 -15.09
CA LEU A 373 -12.47 -7.65 -15.33
C LEU A 373 -12.53 -6.83 -14.04
N THR A 374 -13.26 -7.28 -13.00
CA THR A 374 -13.30 -6.56 -11.73
C THR A 374 -11.98 -6.60 -10.94
N GLY A 375 -11.02 -7.43 -11.33
CA GLY A 375 -9.70 -7.48 -10.70
C GLY A 375 -8.79 -6.29 -11.02
N THR A 376 -9.08 -5.53 -12.08
CA THR A 376 -8.14 -4.50 -12.60
C THR A 376 -8.03 -3.26 -11.70
N PHE A 377 -9.10 -2.84 -11.02
CA PHE A 377 -9.10 -1.64 -10.17
C PHE A 377 -8.18 -1.76 -8.94
N GLY A 378 -7.81 -2.96 -8.52
CA GLY A 378 -6.91 -3.19 -7.39
C GLY A 378 -5.55 -2.52 -7.53
N SER A 379 -5.11 -2.19 -8.77
CA SER A 379 -3.90 -1.41 -9.03
C SER A 379 -4.01 0.05 -8.59
N THR A 380 -5.21 0.60 -8.43
CA THR A 380 -5.45 2.02 -8.05
C THR A 380 -4.80 2.36 -6.72
N LEU A 381 -4.95 1.54 -5.71
CA LEU A 381 -4.40 1.79 -4.39
C LEU A 381 -2.87 1.85 -4.40
N SER A 382 -2.21 0.95 -5.14
CA SER A 382 -0.75 0.97 -5.28
C SER A 382 -0.24 2.27 -5.92
N ILE A 383 -0.97 2.81 -6.89
CA ILE A 383 -0.64 4.09 -7.53
C ILE A 383 -0.90 5.27 -6.58
N ILE A 384 -1.94 5.24 -5.76
CA ILE A 384 -2.19 6.26 -4.72
C ILE A 384 -1.01 6.31 -3.73
N TYR A 385 -0.50 5.16 -3.26
CA TYR A 385 0.68 5.15 -2.39
C TYR A 385 1.95 5.62 -3.09
N ALA A 386 2.15 5.24 -4.35
CA ALA A 386 3.25 5.75 -5.16
C ALA A 386 3.15 7.28 -5.36
N TYR A 387 1.93 7.81 -5.52
CA TYR A 387 1.68 9.25 -5.55
C TYR A 387 2.04 9.92 -4.22
N ASN A 388 1.56 9.39 -3.09
CA ASN A 388 1.89 9.91 -1.77
C ASN A 388 3.41 9.93 -1.53
N ALA A 389 4.10 8.84 -1.88
CA ALA A 389 5.54 8.73 -1.74
C ALA A 389 6.32 9.76 -2.56
N SER A 390 5.89 10.02 -3.81
CA SER A 390 6.63 10.85 -4.76
C SER A 390 6.24 12.34 -4.75
N ASN A 391 5.03 12.69 -4.29
CA ASN A 391 4.50 14.07 -4.37
C ASN A 391 4.38 14.76 -3.01
N THR A 392 4.90 14.15 -1.94
CA THR A 392 4.88 14.73 -0.59
C THR A 392 6.30 14.76 -0.05
N SER A 393 6.76 15.94 0.38
CA SER A 393 8.01 16.14 1.11
C SER A 393 7.71 16.44 2.58
N GLY A 394 8.69 16.19 3.46
CA GLY A 394 8.54 16.26 4.91
C GLY A 394 8.16 14.91 5.52
N TYR A 395 8.97 14.46 6.49
CA TYR A 395 8.81 13.12 7.07
C TYR A 395 7.47 12.97 7.80
N THR A 396 7.14 13.92 8.70
CA THR A 396 5.87 13.92 9.44
C THR A 396 4.67 14.08 8.51
N LYS A 397 4.80 14.91 7.44
CA LYS A 397 3.74 15.09 6.44
C LYS A 397 3.44 13.80 5.68
N LYS A 398 4.47 13.07 5.22
CA LYS A 398 4.31 11.76 4.55
C LYS A 398 3.64 10.74 5.45
N LEU A 399 4.08 10.64 6.71
CA LEU A 399 3.49 9.72 7.67
C LEU A 399 2.02 10.04 7.93
N THR A 400 1.70 11.31 8.13
CA THR A 400 0.32 11.76 8.35
C THR A 400 -0.57 11.45 7.15
N LEU A 401 -0.10 11.73 5.92
CA LEU A 401 -0.85 11.44 4.70
C LEU A 401 -1.06 9.92 4.51
N ASN A 402 -0.04 9.11 4.76
CA ASN A 402 -0.16 7.66 4.67
C ASN A 402 -1.10 7.09 5.73
N ALA A 403 -1.03 7.59 6.98
CA ALA A 403 -1.95 7.19 8.05
C ALA A 403 -3.41 7.58 7.73
N LEU A 404 -3.64 8.78 7.20
CA LEU A 404 -4.96 9.19 6.69
C LEU A 404 -5.44 8.26 5.57
N THR A 405 -4.59 7.99 4.58
CA THR A 405 -4.91 7.08 3.48
C THR A 405 -5.30 5.70 4.01
N MET A 406 -4.55 5.15 4.99
CA MET A 406 -4.87 3.85 5.62
C MET A 406 -6.15 3.89 6.44
N THR A 407 -6.37 4.96 7.21
CA THR A 407 -7.62 5.12 7.96
C THR A 407 -8.84 5.08 7.03
N PHE A 408 -8.78 5.85 5.94
CA PHE A 408 -9.90 5.91 5.00
C PHE A 408 -9.98 4.69 4.07
N PHE A 409 -8.89 3.98 3.83
CA PHE A 409 -8.90 2.62 3.28
C PHE A 409 -9.76 1.69 4.14
N CYS A 410 -9.59 1.72 5.46
CA CYS A 410 -10.39 0.90 6.37
C CYS A 410 -11.85 1.33 6.39
N VAL A 411 -12.13 2.65 6.46
CA VAL A 411 -13.50 3.19 6.37
C VAL A 411 -14.18 2.73 5.08
N GLY A 412 -13.48 2.83 3.93
CA GLY A 412 -13.99 2.34 2.65
C GLY A 412 -14.32 0.86 2.68
N ASN A 413 -13.43 0.04 3.20
CA ASN A 413 -13.66 -1.41 3.30
C ASN A 413 -14.79 -1.77 4.27
N ILE A 414 -14.96 -1.05 5.40
CA ILE A 414 -16.10 -1.22 6.33
C ILE A 414 -17.43 -0.96 5.59
N VAL A 415 -17.53 0.18 4.93
CA VAL A 415 -18.73 0.51 4.13
C VAL A 415 -18.91 -0.52 3.02
N GLY A 416 -17.81 -0.96 2.40
CA GLY A 416 -17.79 -1.95 1.33
C GLY A 416 -18.36 -3.32 1.73
N THR A 417 -18.19 -3.76 2.99
CA THR A 417 -18.79 -5.01 3.46
C THR A 417 -20.31 -4.93 3.50
N GLU A 418 -20.88 -3.74 3.66
CA GLU A 418 -22.32 -3.51 3.78
C GLU A 418 -23.02 -3.21 2.45
N ILE A 419 -22.32 -2.99 1.33
CA ILE A 419 -22.98 -2.78 0.03
C ILE A 419 -23.62 -4.05 -0.53
N PHE A 420 -23.17 -5.23 -0.08
CA PHE A 420 -23.74 -6.53 -0.45
C PHE A 420 -24.62 -7.06 0.68
N GLN A 421 -25.86 -6.59 0.72
CA GLN A 421 -26.82 -6.97 1.75
C GLN A 421 -27.41 -8.37 1.49
N PRO A 422 -27.62 -9.20 2.54
CA PRO A 422 -28.24 -10.52 2.38
C PRO A 422 -29.61 -10.50 1.69
N LYS A 423 -30.38 -9.43 1.87
CA LYS A 423 -31.70 -9.24 1.24
C LYS A 423 -31.63 -9.10 -0.29
N ASP A 424 -30.50 -8.71 -0.85
CA ASP A 424 -30.30 -8.49 -2.28
C ASP A 424 -29.78 -9.73 -3.01
N ALA A 425 -29.58 -10.84 -2.27
CA ALA A 425 -29.15 -12.11 -2.84
C ALA A 425 -30.25 -12.69 -3.77
N PRO A 426 -29.88 -13.47 -4.80
CA PRO A 426 -28.51 -13.85 -5.20
C PRO A 426 -27.85 -12.86 -6.15
N ALA A 427 -28.60 -11.90 -6.69
CA ALA A 427 -28.14 -11.02 -7.79
C ALA A 427 -27.28 -9.85 -7.31
N TYR A 428 -27.52 -9.33 -6.11
CA TYR A 428 -26.82 -8.18 -5.52
C TYR A 428 -26.76 -6.94 -6.43
N ILE A 429 -27.85 -6.65 -7.14
CA ILE A 429 -27.91 -5.54 -8.13
C ILE A 429 -27.60 -4.17 -7.47
N PRO A 430 -28.19 -3.80 -6.29
CA PRO A 430 -27.89 -2.52 -5.68
C PRO A 430 -26.39 -2.35 -5.36
N GLY A 431 -25.73 -3.38 -4.83
CA GLY A 431 -24.29 -3.37 -4.55
C GLY A 431 -23.46 -3.19 -5.81
N LYS A 432 -23.76 -3.89 -6.90
CA LYS A 432 -23.10 -3.74 -8.20
C LYS A 432 -23.31 -2.34 -8.79
N THR A 433 -24.52 -1.78 -8.69
CA THR A 433 -24.81 -0.41 -9.13
C THR A 433 -24.00 0.62 -8.33
N ALA A 434 -23.91 0.45 -7.01
CA ALA A 434 -23.08 1.30 -6.17
C ALA A 434 -21.61 1.29 -6.62
N ILE A 435 -21.04 0.13 -6.98
CA ILE A 435 -19.69 0.02 -7.52
C ILE A 435 -19.52 0.87 -8.79
N ILE A 436 -20.46 0.82 -9.74
CA ILE A 436 -20.40 1.64 -10.97
C ILE A 436 -20.36 3.12 -10.63
N VAL A 437 -21.26 3.57 -9.76
CA VAL A 437 -21.33 4.99 -9.37
C VAL A 437 -20.02 5.45 -8.70
N LEU A 438 -19.53 4.68 -7.72
CA LEU A 438 -18.32 5.01 -6.96
C LEU A 438 -17.08 5.06 -7.86
N LEU A 439 -16.90 4.08 -8.75
CA LEU A 439 -15.76 4.04 -9.64
C LEU A 439 -15.84 5.11 -10.76
N THR A 440 -17.05 5.50 -11.17
CA THR A 440 -17.21 6.65 -12.08
C THR A 440 -16.82 7.96 -11.40
N MET A 441 -17.21 8.15 -10.14
CA MET A 441 -16.76 9.30 -9.32
C MET A 441 -15.24 9.27 -9.13
N GLN A 442 -14.64 8.08 -8.94
CA GLN A 442 -13.19 7.90 -8.82
C GLN A 442 -12.44 8.42 -10.05
N ILE A 443 -12.94 8.14 -11.26
CA ILE A 443 -12.35 8.68 -12.51
C ILE A 443 -12.38 10.21 -12.49
N GLY A 444 -13.50 10.81 -12.07
CA GLY A 444 -13.62 12.27 -11.94
C GLY A 444 -12.62 12.87 -10.95
N VAL A 445 -12.44 12.24 -9.78
CA VAL A 445 -11.48 12.68 -8.75
C VAL A 445 -10.04 12.55 -9.25
N ALA A 446 -9.69 11.45 -9.91
CA ALA A 446 -8.37 11.25 -10.49
C ALA A 446 -8.04 12.31 -11.56
N TYR A 447 -9.01 12.64 -12.41
CA TYR A 447 -8.87 13.71 -13.40
C TYR A 447 -8.69 15.09 -12.75
N LEU A 448 -9.48 15.41 -11.71
CA LEU A 448 -9.39 16.66 -10.96
C LEU A 448 -8.02 16.80 -10.29
N LEU A 449 -7.55 15.73 -9.61
CA LEU A 449 -6.25 15.71 -8.94
C LEU A 449 -5.11 15.91 -9.96
N ARG A 450 -5.19 15.25 -11.12
CA ARG A 450 -4.26 15.47 -12.23
C ARG A 450 -4.23 16.93 -12.67
N HIS A 451 -5.39 17.52 -12.88
CA HIS A 451 -5.52 18.92 -13.33
C HIS A 451 -4.90 19.90 -12.32
N ILE A 452 -5.15 19.72 -11.03
CA ILE A 452 -4.54 20.52 -9.96
C ILE A 452 -3.02 20.37 -9.98
N ASN A 453 -2.49 19.16 -10.07
CA ASN A 453 -1.04 18.91 -10.09
C ASN A 453 -0.37 19.57 -11.31
N VAL A 454 -0.97 19.48 -12.50
CA VAL A 454 -0.46 20.13 -13.71
C VAL A 454 -0.41 21.66 -13.51
N LYS A 455 -1.48 22.26 -12.98
CA LYS A 455 -1.50 23.71 -12.69
C LYS A 455 -0.44 24.13 -11.68
N LEU A 456 -0.26 23.34 -10.60
CA LEU A 456 0.77 23.62 -9.60
C LEU A 456 2.17 23.50 -10.17
N ASN A 457 2.43 22.50 -11.01
CA ASN A 457 3.72 22.32 -11.67
C ASN A 457 4.05 23.48 -12.63
N ILE A 458 3.07 23.98 -13.37
CA ILE A 458 3.24 25.18 -14.23
C ILE A 458 3.61 26.39 -13.38
N LYS A 459 2.87 26.63 -12.27
CA LYS A 459 3.17 27.75 -11.37
C LYS A 459 4.57 27.63 -10.73
N ARG A 460 4.96 26.44 -10.30
CA ARG A 460 6.30 26.20 -9.72
C ARG A 460 7.41 26.47 -10.74
N ARG A 461 7.26 25.98 -11.98
CA ARG A 461 8.23 26.26 -13.05
C ARG A 461 8.35 27.75 -13.32
N ALA A 462 7.23 28.46 -13.41
CA ALA A 462 7.24 29.90 -13.61
C ALA A 462 7.98 30.65 -12.46
N LYS A 463 7.72 30.25 -11.20
CA LYS A 463 8.41 30.81 -10.03
C LYS A 463 9.93 30.53 -10.05
N ILE A 464 10.33 29.33 -10.42
CA ILE A 464 11.78 28.99 -10.56
C ILE A 464 12.42 29.87 -11.63
N GLU A 465 11.79 30.07 -12.79
CA GLU A 465 12.30 30.93 -13.85
C GLU A 465 12.36 32.41 -13.42
N GLU A 466 11.42 32.88 -12.60
CA GLU A 466 11.42 34.21 -12.00
C GLU A 466 12.63 34.36 -11.06
N ILE A 467 12.84 33.43 -10.13
CA ILE A 467 13.99 33.42 -9.20
C ILE A 467 15.31 33.39 -9.96
N LYS A 468 15.40 32.61 -11.04
CA LYS A 468 16.59 32.59 -11.90
C LYS A 468 16.90 33.95 -12.49
N ARG A 469 15.86 34.66 -12.99
CA ARG A 469 16.01 36.00 -13.58
C ARG A 469 16.41 37.04 -12.53
N GLU A 470 15.78 37.00 -11.35
CA GLU A 470 16.03 37.96 -10.27
C GLU A 470 17.45 37.82 -9.70
N ASN A 471 17.92 36.58 -9.50
CA ASN A 471 19.24 36.31 -8.88
C ASN A 471 20.36 36.09 -9.92
N GLY A 472 20.06 36.09 -11.21
CA GLY A 472 21.04 35.76 -12.25
C GLY A 472 21.54 34.32 -12.19
N TRP A 473 20.71 33.40 -11.63
CA TRP A 473 21.09 31.99 -11.41
C TRP A 473 21.04 31.18 -12.70
N THR A 474 22.02 30.29 -12.81
CA THR A 474 22.04 29.22 -13.82
C THR A 474 21.27 28.00 -13.35
N ASP A 475 21.07 26.99 -14.22
CA ASP A 475 20.49 25.71 -13.84
C ASP A 475 21.37 24.99 -12.80
N ASP A 476 22.68 25.12 -12.89
CA ASP A 476 23.63 24.57 -11.92
C ASP A 476 23.49 25.21 -10.53
N ASP A 477 23.21 26.51 -10.45
CA ASP A 477 23.03 27.20 -9.17
C ASP A 477 21.73 26.74 -8.49
N VAL A 478 20.66 26.57 -9.27
CA VAL A 478 19.39 26.00 -8.77
C VAL A 478 19.61 24.57 -8.26
N GLN A 479 20.43 23.77 -8.96
CA GLN A 479 20.72 22.40 -8.53
C GLN A 479 21.56 22.40 -7.23
N LYS A 480 22.57 23.26 -7.12
CA LYS A 480 23.35 23.40 -5.88
C LYS A 480 22.49 23.80 -4.67
N GLU A 481 21.54 24.72 -4.87
CA GLU A 481 20.63 25.12 -3.79
C GLU A 481 19.67 23.99 -3.41
N LYS A 482 19.20 23.19 -4.36
CA LYS A 482 18.43 21.98 -4.07
C LYS A 482 19.24 20.96 -3.28
N ASP A 483 20.50 20.73 -3.68
CA ASP A 483 21.40 19.79 -3.02
C ASP A 483 21.70 20.24 -1.58
N ARG A 484 21.87 21.55 -1.35
CA ARG A 484 22.08 22.14 -0.03
C ARG A 484 20.88 21.93 0.90
N ARG A 485 19.65 22.00 0.36
CA ARG A 485 18.40 21.82 1.12
C ARG A 485 17.93 20.37 1.20
N ALA A 486 18.64 19.44 0.59
CA ALA A 486 18.18 18.06 0.38
C ALA A 486 17.79 17.31 1.67
N PHE A 487 18.43 17.60 2.82
CA PHE A 487 18.16 16.95 4.12
C PHE A 487 17.48 17.85 5.16
N ALA A 488 16.99 19.01 4.75
CA ALA A 488 16.40 19.99 5.67
C ALA A 488 14.98 19.61 6.17
N ASP A 489 14.45 18.42 5.83
CA ASP A 489 13.09 17.96 6.18
C ASP A 489 12.02 19.05 5.94
N MET A 490 12.13 19.70 4.77
CA MET A 490 11.21 20.74 4.33
C MET A 490 9.98 20.13 3.64
N THR A 491 8.86 20.83 3.72
CA THR A 491 7.64 20.41 3.02
C THR A 491 7.67 20.83 1.55
N ASP A 492 6.76 20.30 0.75
CA ASP A 492 6.59 20.65 -0.67
C ASP A 492 6.02 22.07 -0.88
N LYS A 493 5.70 22.80 0.19
CA LYS A 493 5.28 24.21 0.14
C LYS A 493 6.40 25.19 0.51
N GLU A 494 7.36 24.75 1.32
CA GLU A 494 8.59 25.48 1.66
C GLU A 494 9.60 25.40 0.53
#